data_9d28efbf3e6bb3baaa4abcab826d201b
#
_entry.id   9d28efbf3e6bb3baaa4abcab826d201b
#
_cell.length_a   1.000
_cell.length_b   1.000
_cell.length_c   1.000
_cell.angle_alpha   90.00
_cell.angle_beta   90.00
_cell.angle_gamma   90.00
#
_symmetry.space_group_name_H-M   'P 1'
#
loop_
_entity.id
_entity.type
_entity.pdbx_description
1 polymer ?
#
loop_
_entity_poly.entity_id
_entity_poly.type
_entity_poly.pdbx_seq_one_letter_code
_entity_poly.pdbx_strand_id
1 'polypeptide(L)'
;DLVSVAAGWPFERYEALLPGTRHLSTMPNTPVRVCAGVFLLEEKHSLTPEEYVLVQELFGHLGLVQPVESRLLGIAGTLSGCGPAFVSMFIEALGDAGVKHGLPRAMAYRLAGQMVAGTGRMQVETGAHPGAMKDAVCSPGGTTIVGVAELERGGMRAAVINAVDAIQNK
;
A
#
# COMPACT_ATOMS: atom_id res chain seq x y z
N ASP A 1 -23.65 11.56 11.75
CA ASP A 1 -22.78 10.44 11.46
C ASP A 1 -21.40 10.96 11.09
N LEU A 2 -20.36 10.24 11.47
CA LEU A 2 -18.97 10.62 11.25
C LEU A 2 -18.20 9.47 10.58
N VAL A 3 -17.62 9.75 9.42
CA VAL A 3 -16.60 8.87 8.81
C VAL A 3 -15.26 9.58 8.93
N SER A 4 -14.39 9.07 9.79
CA SER A 4 -13.13 9.71 10.11
C SER A 4 -11.98 9.15 9.26
N VAL A 5 -11.11 10.04 8.81
CA VAL A 5 -9.84 9.70 8.15
C VAL A 5 -8.62 10.05 9.03
N ALA A 6 -8.84 10.33 10.31
CA ALA A 6 -7.80 10.71 11.25
C ALA A 6 -6.98 9.49 11.70
N ALA A 7 -5.68 9.49 11.39
CA ALA A 7 -4.78 8.43 11.80
C ALA A 7 -4.67 8.35 13.33
N GLY A 8 -4.65 7.12 13.87
CA GLY A 8 -4.52 6.89 15.31
C GLY A 8 -5.78 7.20 16.13
N TRP A 9 -6.93 7.32 15.48
CA TRP A 9 -8.22 7.54 16.11
C TRP A 9 -9.14 6.33 15.89
N PRO A 10 -9.01 5.26 16.68
CA PRO A 10 -9.88 4.08 16.59
C PRO A 10 -11.27 4.37 17.15
N PHE A 11 -12.19 3.44 16.92
CA PHE A 11 -13.59 3.48 17.34
C PHE A 11 -13.77 3.89 18.80
N GLU A 12 -13.02 3.29 19.73
CA GLU A 12 -13.17 3.57 21.17
C GLU A 12 -12.91 5.02 21.54
N ARG A 13 -12.02 5.72 20.84
CA ARG A 13 -11.79 7.15 21.08
C ARG A 13 -13.01 8.00 20.72
N TYR A 14 -13.68 7.65 19.63
CA TYR A 14 -14.89 8.36 19.21
C TYR A 14 -16.06 8.05 20.14
N GLU A 15 -16.23 6.81 20.58
CA GLU A 15 -17.25 6.44 21.57
C GLU A 15 -17.10 7.25 22.86
N ALA A 16 -15.87 7.45 23.32
CA ALA A 16 -15.59 8.23 24.53
C ALA A 16 -15.89 9.73 24.39
N LEU A 17 -15.65 10.30 23.21
CA LEU A 17 -15.79 11.75 22.98
C LEU A 17 -17.15 12.17 22.43
N LEU A 18 -17.79 11.29 21.68
CA LEU A 18 -19.04 11.55 20.97
C LEU A 18 -20.10 10.47 21.26
N PRO A 19 -20.43 10.25 22.55
CA PRO A 19 -21.36 9.20 22.91
C PRO A 19 -22.73 9.40 22.22
N GLY A 20 -23.29 8.31 21.69
CA GLY A 20 -24.57 8.34 20.99
C GLY A 20 -24.52 8.84 19.55
N THR A 21 -23.34 9.15 19.00
CA THR A 21 -23.17 9.39 17.57
C THR A 21 -22.75 8.11 16.85
N ARG A 22 -23.15 7.99 15.57
CA ARG A 22 -22.66 6.91 14.72
C ARG A 22 -21.38 7.32 14.03
N HIS A 23 -20.38 6.43 14.09
CA HIS A 23 -19.07 6.73 13.52
C HIS A 23 -18.33 5.46 13.04
N LEU A 24 -17.43 5.70 12.09
CA LEU A 24 -16.52 4.72 11.50
C LEU A 24 -15.13 5.35 11.37
N SER A 25 -14.11 4.66 11.84
CA SER A 25 -12.70 5.01 11.59
C SER A 25 -12.22 4.41 10.28
N THR A 26 -11.57 5.21 9.45
CA THR A 26 -11.01 4.78 8.17
C THR A 26 -9.58 5.30 8.01
N MET A 27 -8.77 4.58 7.22
CA MET A 27 -7.41 5.00 6.89
C MET A 27 -7.21 4.90 5.37
N PRO A 28 -7.38 6.02 4.64
CA PRO A 28 -7.03 6.10 3.22
C PRO A 28 -5.53 6.28 3.02
N ASN A 29 -5.05 6.00 1.80
CA ASN A 29 -3.69 6.30 1.37
C ASN A 29 -3.64 7.24 0.16
N THR A 30 -2.47 7.77 -0.19
CA THR A 30 -2.32 8.78 -1.24
C THR A 30 -2.72 8.35 -2.65
N PRO A 31 -2.64 7.06 -3.08
CA PRO A 31 -3.09 6.63 -4.40
C PRO A 31 -4.60 6.75 -4.67
N VAL A 32 -5.43 7.10 -3.67
CA VAL A 32 -6.84 7.46 -3.90
C VAL A 32 -7.00 8.59 -4.93
N ARG A 33 -5.98 9.45 -5.07
CA ARG A 33 -5.97 10.55 -6.06
C ARG A 33 -6.09 10.08 -7.51
N VAL A 34 -5.76 8.83 -7.79
CA VAL A 34 -5.82 8.21 -9.11
C VAL A 34 -6.74 6.99 -9.11
N CYS A 35 -7.68 6.91 -8.18
CA CYS A 35 -8.64 5.82 -8.01
C CYS A 35 -7.97 4.43 -7.89
N ALA A 36 -6.79 4.38 -7.29
CA ALA A 36 -6.02 3.16 -7.03
C ALA A 36 -5.55 3.09 -5.57
N GLY A 37 -6.35 3.62 -4.66
CA GLY A 37 -6.05 3.68 -3.24
C GLY A 37 -6.44 2.42 -2.47
N VAL A 38 -6.17 2.49 -1.17
CA VAL A 38 -6.67 1.55 -0.17
C VAL A 38 -7.40 2.36 0.89
N PHE A 39 -8.62 1.95 1.22
CA PHE A 39 -9.36 2.40 2.39
C PHE A 39 -9.44 1.24 3.38
N LEU A 40 -8.73 1.35 4.50
CA LEU A 40 -8.95 0.46 5.61
C LEU A 40 -10.17 0.96 6.38
N LEU A 41 -11.13 0.09 6.62
CA LEU A 41 -12.29 0.36 7.47
C LEU A 41 -12.14 -0.43 8.76
N GLU A 42 -12.22 0.22 9.90
CA GLU A 42 -12.27 -0.51 11.17
C GLU A 42 -13.57 -1.32 11.24
N GLU A 43 -13.46 -2.64 11.50
CA GLU A 43 -14.64 -3.52 11.59
C GLU A 43 -15.57 -3.11 12.73
N LYS A 44 -15.02 -2.57 13.81
CA LYS A 44 -15.82 -2.03 14.91
C LYS A 44 -16.29 -0.63 14.56
N HIS A 45 -17.59 -0.48 14.39
CA HIS A 45 -18.24 0.80 14.05
C HIS A 45 -19.67 0.84 14.60
N SER A 46 -20.31 2.01 14.58
CA SER A 46 -21.70 2.22 15.01
C SER A 46 -22.64 2.66 13.88
N LEU A 47 -22.20 2.62 12.62
CA LEU A 47 -23.04 2.87 11.47
C LEU A 47 -24.14 1.80 11.33
N THR A 48 -25.29 2.16 10.76
CA THR A 48 -26.27 1.16 10.33
C THR A 48 -25.73 0.32 9.16
N PRO A 49 -26.31 -0.86 8.88
CA PRO A 49 -25.91 -1.65 7.71
C PRO A 49 -25.97 -0.88 6.40
N GLU A 50 -27.01 -0.07 6.21
CA GLU A 50 -27.23 0.74 4.99
C GLU A 50 -26.15 1.84 4.86
N GLU A 51 -25.84 2.52 5.96
CA GLU A 51 -24.78 3.53 6.00
C GLU A 51 -23.41 2.93 5.72
N TYR A 52 -23.13 1.74 6.27
CA TYR A 52 -21.87 1.05 6.03
C TYR A 52 -21.73 0.63 4.57
N VAL A 53 -22.78 0.07 3.96
CA VAL A 53 -22.80 -0.26 2.53
C VAL A 53 -22.55 0.97 1.68
N LEU A 54 -23.22 2.09 1.98
CA LEU A 54 -23.01 3.35 1.25
C LEU A 54 -21.55 3.81 1.32
N VAL A 55 -20.92 3.73 2.49
CA VAL A 55 -19.49 4.10 2.62
C VAL A 55 -18.61 3.17 1.79
N GLN A 56 -18.86 1.86 1.81
CA GLN A 56 -18.10 0.90 1.00
C GLN A 56 -18.25 1.16 -0.50
N GLU A 57 -19.44 1.46 -0.98
CA GLU A 57 -19.70 1.81 -2.37
C GLU A 57 -18.97 3.09 -2.78
N LEU A 58 -19.09 4.16 -1.99
CA LEU A 58 -18.43 5.44 -2.27
C LEU A 58 -16.91 5.30 -2.34
N PHE A 59 -16.30 4.60 -1.39
CA PHE A 59 -14.85 4.42 -1.36
C PHE A 59 -14.38 3.40 -2.40
N GLY A 60 -15.22 2.43 -2.76
CA GLY A 60 -14.94 1.45 -3.80
C GLY A 60 -14.65 2.06 -5.18
N HIS A 61 -15.20 3.25 -5.46
CA HIS A 61 -14.85 4.01 -6.67
C HIS A 61 -13.43 4.58 -6.66
N LEU A 62 -12.81 4.67 -5.49
CA LEU A 62 -11.48 5.27 -5.30
C LEU A 62 -10.38 4.24 -5.05
N GLY A 63 -10.73 2.97 -4.92
CA GLY A 63 -9.77 1.89 -4.72
C GLY A 63 -10.32 0.69 -3.94
N LEU A 64 -9.42 -0.08 -3.36
CA LEU A 64 -9.74 -1.22 -2.50
C LEU A 64 -10.34 -0.74 -1.18
N VAL A 65 -11.49 -1.28 -0.81
CA VAL A 65 -12.07 -1.13 0.53
C VAL A 65 -11.81 -2.42 1.30
N GLN A 66 -11.08 -2.31 2.41
CA GLN A 66 -10.67 -3.46 3.21
C GLN A 66 -11.10 -3.27 4.67
N PRO A 67 -12.12 -4.01 5.14
CA PRO A 67 -12.40 -4.12 6.56
C PRO A 67 -11.23 -4.76 7.31
N VAL A 68 -10.94 -4.24 8.51
CA VAL A 68 -9.79 -4.66 9.32
C VAL A 68 -10.16 -4.66 10.80
N GLU A 69 -9.87 -5.74 11.50
CA GLU A 69 -9.99 -5.79 12.95
C GLU A 69 -9.19 -4.66 13.61
N SER A 70 -9.74 -4.04 14.67
CA SER A 70 -9.11 -2.91 15.38
C SER A 70 -7.65 -3.19 15.76
N ARG A 71 -7.32 -4.41 16.21
CA ARG A 71 -5.95 -4.80 16.59
C ARG A 71 -4.96 -4.83 15.43
N LEU A 72 -5.43 -4.94 14.20
CA LEU A 72 -4.61 -5.02 12.98
C LEU A 72 -4.53 -3.68 12.24
N LEU A 73 -5.32 -2.67 12.62
CA LEU A 73 -5.32 -1.36 11.94
C LEU A 73 -3.94 -0.72 11.87
N GLY A 74 -3.13 -0.84 12.94
CA GLY A 74 -1.79 -0.27 12.99
C GLY A 74 -0.87 -0.83 11.91
N ILE A 75 -0.77 -2.16 11.82
CA ILE A 75 0.08 -2.81 10.80
C ILE A 75 -0.49 -2.67 9.38
N ALA A 76 -1.79 -2.80 9.20
CA ALA A 76 -2.43 -2.58 7.91
C ALA A 76 -2.22 -1.14 7.43
N GLY A 77 -2.35 -0.16 8.34
CA GLY A 77 -2.06 1.25 8.07
C GLY A 77 -0.59 1.51 7.73
N THR A 78 0.34 0.80 8.36
CA THR A 78 1.76 0.90 7.99
C THR A 78 1.98 0.40 6.56
N LEU A 79 1.44 -0.74 6.19
CA LEU A 79 1.59 -1.29 4.84
C LEU A 79 0.95 -0.38 3.78
N SER A 80 -0.29 0.04 3.99
CA SER A 80 -1.03 0.82 2.99
C SER A 80 -0.69 2.31 3.02
N GLY A 81 -0.44 2.89 4.20
CA GLY A 81 -0.22 4.33 4.38
C GLY A 81 1.25 4.76 4.22
N CYS A 82 2.21 3.96 4.72
CA CYS A 82 3.65 4.24 4.58
C CYS A 82 4.24 3.63 3.29
N GLY A 83 3.69 2.53 2.81
CA GLY A 83 4.13 1.83 1.60
C GLY A 83 4.32 2.72 0.37
N PRO A 84 3.45 3.70 0.07
CA PRO A 84 3.66 4.62 -1.06
C PRO A 84 4.99 5.38 -1.02
N ALA A 85 5.51 5.73 0.16
CA ALA A 85 6.82 6.35 0.29
C ALA A 85 7.95 5.38 -0.06
N PHE A 86 7.85 4.11 0.37
CA PHE A 86 8.84 3.08 0.06
C PHE A 86 8.89 2.79 -1.45
N VAL A 87 7.70 2.71 -2.08
CA VAL A 87 7.57 2.54 -3.52
C VAL A 87 8.15 3.74 -4.27
N SER A 88 7.94 4.97 -3.78
CA SER A 88 8.53 6.17 -4.39
C SER A 88 10.06 6.15 -4.35
N MET A 89 10.66 5.72 -3.23
CA MET A 89 12.12 5.52 -3.13
C MET A 89 12.62 4.45 -4.11
N PHE A 90 11.88 3.37 -4.29
CA PHE A 90 12.22 2.33 -5.25
C PHE A 90 12.17 2.85 -6.71
N ILE A 91 11.12 3.61 -7.06
CA ILE A 91 11.01 4.26 -8.38
C ILE A 91 12.17 5.24 -8.60
N GLU A 92 12.53 6.03 -7.58
CA GLU A 92 13.63 6.99 -7.65
C GLU A 92 14.97 6.27 -7.87
N ALA A 93 15.25 5.19 -7.12
CA ALA A 93 16.46 4.40 -7.29
C ALA A 93 16.57 3.77 -8.69
N LEU A 94 15.47 3.25 -9.24
CA LEU A 94 15.44 2.76 -10.63
C LEU A 94 15.67 3.90 -11.64
N GLY A 95 15.09 5.07 -11.38
CA GLY A 95 15.31 6.28 -12.18
C GLY A 95 16.77 6.70 -12.20
N ASP A 96 17.42 6.71 -11.05
CA ASP A 96 18.85 7.01 -10.91
C ASP A 96 19.73 5.99 -11.64
N ALA A 97 19.42 4.71 -11.51
CA ALA A 97 20.09 3.66 -12.26
C ALA A 97 19.93 3.86 -13.77
N GLY A 98 18.74 4.20 -14.24
CA GLY A 98 18.48 4.51 -15.64
C GLY A 98 19.35 5.69 -16.15
N VAL A 99 19.40 6.76 -15.37
CA VAL A 99 20.23 7.93 -15.71
C VAL A 99 21.72 7.59 -15.72
N LYS A 100 22.19 6.82 -14.74
CA LYS A 100 23.57 6.32 -14.69
C LYS A 100 23.98 5.57 -15.97
N HIS A 101 23.02 4.92 -16.61
CA HIS A 101 23.22 4.17 -17.86
C HIS A 101 22.73 4.90 -19.12
N GLY A 102 22.53 6.25 -19.04
CA GLY A 102 22.31 7.11 -20.20
C GLY A 102 20.85 7.40 -20.55
N LEU A 103 19.87 6.95 -19.79
CA LEU A 103 18.48 7.34 -20.03
C LEU A 103 18.23 8.80 -19.61
N PRO A 104 17.45 9.58 -20.37
CA PRO A 104 16.94 10.85 -19.90
C PRO A 104 16.09 10.67 -18.63
N ARG A 105 16.26 11.54 -17.63
CA ARG A 105 15.60 11.46 -16.31
C ARG A 105 14.08 11.25 -16.42
N ALA A 106 13.42 12.06 -17.23
CA ALA A 106 11.98 11.97 -17.39
C ALA A 106 11.50 10.63 -17.99
N MET A 107 12.30 10.04 -18.89
CA MET A 107 12.02 8.71 -19.43
C MET A 107 12.23 7.62 -18.38
N ALA A 108 13.33 7.69 -17.63
CA ALA A 108 13.65 6.72 -16.59
C ALA A 108 12.53 6.64 -15.54
N TYR A 109 12.05 7.75 -15.01
CA TYR A 109 10.93 7.78 -14.07
C TYR A 109 9.62 7.27 -14.66
N ARG A 110 9.32 7.63 -15.91
CA ARG A 110 8.10 7.16 -16.57
C ARG A 110 8.10 5.64 -16.76
N LEU A 111 9.22 5.06 -17.16
CA LEU A 111 9.37 3.61 -17.30
C LEU A 111 9.28 2.89 -15.94
N ALA A 112 10.00 3.37 -14.93
CA ALA A 112 9.99 2.79 -13.59
C ALA A 112 8.59 2.86 -12.96
N GLY A 113 7.93 4.01 -13.03
CA GLY A 113 6.58 4.19 -12.48
C GLY A 113 5.54 3.28 -13.17
N GLN A 114 5.56 3.21 -14.49
CA GLN A 114 4.63 2.33 -15.23
C GLN A 114 4.89 0.85 -14.93
N MET A 115 6.14 0.44 -14.84
CA MET A 115 6.51 -0.94 -14.49
C MET A 115 6.00 -1.32 -13.09
N VAL A 116 6.21 -0.47 -12.08
CA VAL A 116 5.75 -0.71 -10.72
C VAL A 116 4.22 -0.79 -10.68
N ALA A 117 3.53 0.15 -11.32
CA ALA A 117 2.07 0.16 -11.38
C ALA A 117 1.52 -1.13 -12.04
N GLY A 118 2.10 -1.52 -13.17
CA GLY A 118 1.71 -2.74 -13.89
C GLY A 118 1.95 -4.01 -13.11
N THR A 119 3.09 -4.11 -12.42
CA THR A 119 3.42 -5.29 -11.59
C THR A 119 2.47 -5.42 -10.40
N GLY A 120 2.19 -4.31 -9.70
CA GLY A 120 1.22 -4.31 -8.61
C GLY A 120 -0.19 -4.67 -9.07
N ARG A 121 -0.64 -4.08 -10.19
CA ARG A 121 -1.93 -4.38 -10.80
C ARG A 121 -2.05 -5.86 -11.19
N MET A 122 -1.01 -6.42 -11.80
CA MET A 122 -0.99 -7.84 -12.18
C MET A 122 -1.12 -8.74 -10.94
N GLN A 123 -0.44 -8.42 -9.83
CA GLN A 123 -0.56 -9.17 -8.59
C GLN A 123 -1.99 -9.12 -8.04
N VAL A 124 -2.60 -7.94 -8.00
CA VAL A 124 -3.96 -7.75 -7.46
C VAL A 124 -5.01 -8.47 -8.31
N GLU A 125 -4.93 -8.37 -9.64
CA GLU A 125 -5.91 -8.96 -10.56
C GLU A 125 -5.80 -10.49 -10.63
N THR A 126 -4.59 -11.03 -10.52
CA THR A 126 -4.37 -12.48 -10.66
C THR A 126 -4.34 -13.23 -9.34
N GLY A 127 -4.10 -12.55 -8.22
CA GLY A 127 -3.84 -13.17 -6.93
C GLY A 127 -2.56 -14.02 -6.89
N ALA A 128 -1.68 -13.89 -7.90
CA ALA A 128 -0.48 -14.70 -8.02
C ALA A 128 0.49 -14.44 -6.85
N HIS A 129 1.13 -15.51 -6.38
CA HIS A 129 2.15 -15.40 -5.35
C HIS A 129 3.34 -14.57 -5.85
N PRO A 130 3.81 -13.52 -5.14
CA PRO A 130 4.88 -12.64 -5.61
C PRO A 130 6.18 -13.37 -5.98
N GLY A 131 6.52 -14.44 -5.26
CA GLY A 131 7.66 -15.30 -5.60
C GLY A 131 7.51 -15.97 -6.97
N ALA A 132 6.31 -16.48 -7.28
CA ALA A 132 6.04 -17.08 -8.59
C ALA A 132 6.11 -16.05 -9.72
N MET A 133 5.60 -14.83 -9.48
CA MET A 133 5.72 -13.72 -10.43
C MET A 133 7.18 -13.37 -10.71
N LYS A 134 8.01 -13.31 -9.67
CA LYS A 134 9.46 -13.10 -9.81
C LYS A 134 10.11 -14.22 -10.63
N ASP A 135 9.81 -15.48 -10.31
CA ASP A 135 10.39 -16.63 -11.00
C ASP A 135 10.02 -16.67 -12.49
N ALA A 136 8.79 -16.30 -12.83
CA ALA A 136 8.31 -16.27 -14.21
C ALA A 136 9.11 -15.33 -15.14
N VAL A 137 9.79 -14.33 -14.58
CA VAL A 137 10.64 -13.39 -15.33
C VAL A 137 12.14 -13.64 -15.14
N CYS A 138 12.50 -14.67 -14.38
CA CYS A 138 13.89 -15.05 -14.08
C CYS A 138 14.28 -16.33 -14.85
N SER A 139 14.59 -16.20 -16.15
CA SER A 139 15.09 -17.33 -16.94
C SER A 139 16.47 -17.81 -16.46
N PRO A 140 16.80 -19.10 -16.61
CA PRO A 140 18.12 -19.63 -16.25
C PRO A 140 19.25 -18.90 -16.98
N GLY A 141 20.22 -18.36 -16.23
CA GLY A 141 21.33 -17.57 -16.77
C GLY A 141 20.95 -16.20 -17.35
N GLY A 142 19.69 -15.77 -17.21
CA GLY A 142 19.19 -14.51 -17.76
C GLY A 142 19.63 -13.29 -16.96
N THR A 143 19.40 -12.08 -17.51
CA THR A 143 19.78 -10.81 -16.88
C THR A 143 18.98 -10.50 -15.63
N THR A 144 17.71 -10.90 -15.59
CA THR A 144 16.84 -10.61 -14.44
C THR A 144 17.33 -11.30 -13.17
N ILE A 145 17.72 -12.58 -13.24
CA ILE A 145 18.19 -13.30 -12.05
C ILE A 145 19.51 -12.72 -11.50
N VAL A 146 20.36 -12.17 -12.37
CA VAL A 146 21.59 -11.48 -11.93
C VAL A 146 21.23 -10.24 -11.12
N GLY A 147 20.28 -9.42 -11.59
CA GLY A 147 19.81 -8.26 -10.84
C GLY A 147 19.14 -8.64 -9.51
N VAL A 148 18.32 -9.70 -9.50
CA VAL A 148 17.70 -10.21 -8.27
C VAL A 148 18.76 -10.63 -7.25
N ALA A 149 19.81 -11.33 -7.69
CA ALA A 149 20.91 -11.74 -6.79
C ALA A 149 21.63 -10.52 -6.16
N GLU A 150 21.80 -9.43 -6.91
CA GLU A 150 22.39 -8.19 -6.36
C GLU A 150 21.46 -7.49 -5.36
N LEU A 151 20.14 -7.46 -5.61
CA LEU A 151 19.18 -6.92 -4.65
C LEU A 151 19.14 -7.74 -3.35
N GLU A 152 19.24 -9.07 -3.45
CA GLU A 152 19.34 -9.93 -2.27
C GLU A 152 20.66 -9.68 -1.50
N ARG A 153 21.79 -9.55 -2.20
CA ARG A 153 23.08 -9.21 -1.59
C ARG A 153 23.05 -7.84 -0.91
N GLY A 154 22.35 -6.87 -1.51
CA GLY A 154 22.11 -5.55 -0.94
C GLY A 154 21.13 -5.54 0.23
N GLY A 155 20.51 -6.69 0.59
CA GLY A 155 19.61 -6.79 1.73
C GLY A 155 18.24 -6.15 1.53
N MET A 156 17.75 -6.03 0.29
CA MET A 156 16.49 -5.35 -0.02
C MET A 156 15.32 -5.83 0.85
N ARG A 157 15.16 -7.15 1.00
CA ARG A 157 14.06 -7.72 1.81
C ARG A 157 14.17 -7.32 3.27
N ALA A 158 15.37 -7.45 3.83
CA ALA A 158 15.63 -7.07 5.22
C ALA A 158 15.38 -5.57 5.45
N ALA A 159 15.80 -4.72 4.52
CA ALA A 159 15.56 -3.28 4.61
C ALA A 159 14.06 -2.92 4.66
N VAL A 160 13.25 -3.57 3.84
CA VAL A 160 11.79 -3.36 3.83
C VAL A 160 11.15 -3.86 5.13
N ILE A 161 11.50 -5.06 5.59
CA ILE A 161 10.97 -5.63 6.85
C ILE A 161 11.36 -4.74 8.02
N ASN A 162 12.63 -4.37 8.14
CA ASN A 162 13.13 -3.50 9.22
C ASN A 162 12.45 -2.12 9.23
N ALA A 163 12.11 -1.58 8.05
CA ALA A 163 11.38 -0.30 7.98
C ALA A 163 9.97 -0.43 8.59
N VAL A 164 9.28 -1.53 8.33
CA VAL A 164 7.97 -1.82 8.95
C VAL A 164 8.12 -2.02 10.46
N ASP A 165 9.10 -2.82 10.89
CA ASP A 165 9.37 -3.08 12.32
C ASP A 165 9.65 -1.77 13.07
N ALA A 166 10.46 -0.88 12.49
CA ALA A 166 10.79 0.40 13.10
C ALA A 166 9.55 1.29 13.31
N ILE A 167 8.56 1.21 12.42
CA ILE A 167 7.31 1.96 12.56
C ILE A 167 6.42 1.33 13.64
N GLN A 168 6.34 0.00 13.71
CA GLN A 168 5.50 -0.70 14.68
C GLN A 168 6.05 -0.58 16.11
N ASN A 169 7.35 -0.38 16.27
CA ASN A 169 8.02 -0.22 17.57
C ASN A 169 8.06 1.25 18.08
N LYS A 170 7.45 2.19 17.35
CA LYS A 170 7.36 3.60 17.72
C LYS A 170 6.19 3.83 18.67
#